data_7d541e2f1dff4daa4115d9300953e6c0
#
_entry.id   7d541e2f1dff4daa4115d9300953e6c0
#
_cell.length_a   1.000
_cell.length_b   1.000
_cell.length_c   1.000
_cell.angle_alpha   90.00
_cell.angle_beta   90.00
_cell.angle_gamma   90.00
#
_symmetry.space_group_name_H-M   'P 1'
#
loop_
_entity.id
_entity.type
_entity.pdbx_description
1 polymer ?
#
loop_
_entity_poly.entity_id
_entity_poly.type
_entity_poly.pdbx_seq_one_letter_code
_entity_poly.pdbx_strand_id
1 'polypeptide(L)'
;ISLSQEYRAQYGSEKEAFQIALDDLREYLQIHQEANFELPEDIEEGIRKLMAFKTGTEVDCKMVTKEEFFAYSDFASFAHSRHTSRWFSDEEISDETIKKVIELANTAPSACNRQSVRVKCVSGEKKNEILGLQNGNRGFGEKINKLLVVTFLQPSWEYDIQSAGYLDAGIYTMNILYALHYHQLCACTLNAHFEVKNISKVQQILKLSPLEVPTVFIGVGKPMEKMMIAKSERIGVESVLKFIG
;
A
#
# COMPACT_ATOMS: atom_id res chain seq x y z
N ILE A 1 18.70 -6.46 2.85
CA ILE A 1 19.83 -7.16 3.54
C ILE A 1 20.48 -6.23 4.56
N SER A 2 21.06 -5.07 4.17
CA SER A 2 21.74 -4.15 5.11
C SER A 2 20.83 -3.67 6.23
N LEU A 3 19.62 -3.21 5.91
CA LEU A 3 18.63 -2.79 6.91
C LEU A 3 18.24 -3.90 7.89
N SER A 4 18.10 -5.14 7.41
CA SER A 4 17.79 -6.27 8.29
C SER A 4 18.97 -6.60 9.22
N GLN A 5 20.20 -6.45 8.76
CA GLN A 5 21.39 -6.62 9.59
C GLN A 5 21.52 -5.53 10.67
N GLU A 6 21.27 -4.27 10.30
CA GLU A 6 21.26 -3.14 11.22
C GLU A 6 20.14 -3.27 12.25
N TYR A 7 18.93 -3.63 11.82
CA TYR A 7 17.80 -3.86 12.71
C TYR A 7 18.11 -4.95 13.74
N ARG A 8 18.68 -6.08 13.28
CA ARG A 8 19.09 -7.16 14.16
C ARG A 8 20.13 -6.73 15.19
N ALA A 9 21.13 -5.95 14.76
CA ALA A 9 22.16 -5.47 15.65
C ALA A 9 21.62 -4.56 16.75
N GLN A 10 20.58 -3.79 16.43
CA GLN A 10 19.96 -2.84 17.35
C GLN A 10 18.90 -3.48 18.27
N TYR A 11 18.09 -4.40 17.75
CA TYR A 11 16.88 -4.90 18.42
C TYR A 11 16.90 -6.42 18.72
N GLY A 12 17.86 -7.16 18.21
CA GLY A 12 17.98 -8.61 18.37
C GLY A 12 17.24 -9.41 17.29
N SER A 13 17.61 -10.69 17.18
CA SER A 13 17.03 -11.63 16.19
C SER A 13 15.65 -12.16 16.57
N GLU A 14 15.27 -12.07 17.84
CA GLU A 14 13.99 -12.59 18.35
C GLU A 14 12.80 -11.62 18.11
N LYS A 15 13.05 -10.44 17.57
CA LYS A 15 11.97 -9.49 17.31
C LYS A 15 11.11 -9.96 16.13
N GLU A 16 9.79 -9.95 16.35
CA GLU A 16 8.79 -10.40 15.39
C GLU A 16 8.96 -9.75 14.02
N ALA A 17 9.19 -8.43 13.97
CA ALA A 17 9.43 -7.71 12.71
C ALA A 17 10.68 -8.20 11.96
N PHE A 18 11.73 -8.65 12.68
CA PHE A 18 12.90 -9.25 12.05
C PHE A 18 12.59 -10.64 11.50
N GLN A 19 11.81 -11.44 12.21
CA GLN A 19 11.38 -12.77 11.77
C GLN A 19 10.50 -12.67 10.51
N ILE A 20 9.54 -11.74 10.46
CA ILE A 20 8.73 -11.48 9.26
C ILE A 20 9.64 -11.12 8.07
N ALA A 21 10.62 -10.23 8.26
CA ALA A 21 11.54 -9.87 7.19
C ALA A 21 12.39 -11.05 6.70
N LEU A 22 12.74 -12.00 7.55
CA LEU A 22 13.43 -13.23 7.15
C LEU A 22 12.53 -14.15 6.33
N ASP A 23 11.26 -14.24 6.68
CA ASP A 23 10.29 -15.05 5.95
C ASP A 23 10.06 -14.47 4.55
N ASP A 24 9.90 -13.16 4.40
CA ASP A 24 9.81 -12.48 3.11
C ASP A 24 11.06 -12.75 2.23
N LEU A 25 12.26 -12.74 2.82
CA LEU A 25 13.50 -13.03 2.09
C LEU A 25 13.60 -14.51 1.67
N ARG A 26 13.07 -15.43 2.46
CA ARG A 26 13.00 -16.85 2.09
C ARG A 26 12.12 -17.05 0.88
N GLU A 27 10.92 -16.47 0.92
CA GLU A 27 9.98 -16.50 -0.19
C GLU A 27 10.60 -15.90 -1.46
N TYR A 28 11.30 -14.78 -1.33
CA TYR A 28 12.02 -14.15 -2.44
C TYR A 28 13.00 -15.12 -3.11
N LEU A 29 13.82 -15.85 -2.33
CA LEU A 29 14.72 -16.87 -2.88
C LEU A 29 13.95 -17.99 -3.58
N GLN A 30 12.88 -18.49 -2.96
CA GLN A 30 12.10 -19.59 -3.52
C GLN A 30 11.48 -19.20 -4.86
N ILE A 31 10.84 -18.05 -4.98
CA ILE A 31 10.24 -17.55 -6.22
C ILE A 31 11.28 -17.46 -7.34
N HIS A 32 12.49 -16.98 -7.04
CA HIS A 32 13.55 -16.86 -8.03
C HIS A 32 14.08 -18.24 -8.48
N GLN A 33 14.19 -19.18 -7.56
CA GLN A 33 14.55 -20.56 -7.89
C GLN A 33 13.49 -21.23 -8.77
N GLU A 34 12.21 -21.11 -8.45
CA GLU A 34 11.11 -21.65 -9.24
C GLU A 34 11.00 -21.01 -10.64
N ALA A 35 11.34 -19.72 -10.75
CA ALA A 35 11.39 -19.01 -12.01
C ALA A 35 12.68 -19.27 -12.83
N ASN A 36 13.64 -20.05 -12.32
CA ASN A 36 14.98 -20.22 -12.86
C ASN A 36 15.69 -18.89 -13.14
N PHE A 37 15.53 -17.92 -12.27
CA PHE A 37 16.17 -16.62 -12.35
C PHE A 37 17.38 -16.58 -11.42
N GLU A 38 18.56 -16.33 -11.99
CA GLU A 38 19.80 -16.22 -11.22
C GLU A 38 19.88 -14.87 -10.52
N LEU A 39 20.00 -14.90 -9.21
CA LEU A 39 20.28 -13.70 -8.42
C LEU A 39 21.77 -13.35 -8.44
N PRO A 40 22.14 -12.07 -8.31
CA PRO A 40 23.51 -11.70 -8.04
C PRO A 40 24.04 -12.42 -6.80
N GLU A 41 25.29 -12.94 -6.90
CA GLU A 41 25.88 -13.82 -5.86
C GLU A 41 25.93 -13.15 -4.47
N ASP A 42 26.24 -11.85 -4.44
CA ASP A 42 26.29 -11.04 -3.20
C ASP A 42 24.91 -10.92 -2.54
N ILE A 43 23.83 -10.84 -3.33
CA ILE A 43 22.44 -10.80 -2.85
C ILE A 43 22.06 -12.16 -2.28
N GLU A 44 22.29 -13.23 -3.03
CA GLU A 44 21.94 -14.58 -2.59
C GLU A 44 22.71 -14.98 -1.33
N GLU A 45 24.01 -14.73 -1.27
CA GLU A 45 24.83 -15.01 -0.09
C GLU A 45 24.39 -14.17 1.11
N GLY A 46 24.06 -12.90 0.91
CA GLY A 46 23.56 -12.01 1.94
C GLY A 46 22.25 -12.49 2.56
N ILE A 47 21.32 -12.97 1.74
CA ILE A 47 20.06 -13.55 2.21
C ILE A 47 20.32 -14.86 2.97
N ARG A 48 21.16 -15.77 2.42
CA ARG A 48 21.49 -17.05 3.08
C ARG A 48 22.13 -16.85 4.45
N LYS A 49 22.98 -15.83 4.64
CA LYS A 49 23.54 -15.46 5.93
C LYS A 49 22.48 -15.01 6.94
N LEU A 50 21.47 -14.27 6.49
CA LEU A 50 20.34 -13.88 7.34
C LEU A 50 19.44 -15.07 7.68
N MET A 51 19.24 -16.00 6.75
CA MET A 51 18.46 -17.21 6.94
C MET A 51 19.03 -18.20 7.99
N ALA A 52 20.28 -18.03 8.42
CA ALA A 52 20.85 -18.80 9.53
C ALA A 52 20.16 -18.49 10.88
N PHE A 53 19.36 -17.41 10.95
CA PHE A 53 18.53 -17.09 12.11
C PHE A 53 17.19 -17.81 11.97
N LYS A 54 16.84 -18.60 12.97
CA LYS A 54 15.65 -19.44 12.96
C LYS A 54 14.39 -18.56 12.86
N THR A 55 13.51 -18.90 11.94
CA THR A 55 12.19 -18.31 11.78
C THR A 55 11.12 -19.26 12.31
N GLY A 56 10.06 -18.71 12.86
CA GLY A 56 8.96 -19.48 13.44
C GLY A 56 7.74 -19.65 12.53
N THR A 57 7.66 -18.90 11.45
CA THR A 57 6.49 -18.86 10.55
C THR A 57 6.89 -19.21 9.13
N GLU A 58 6.01 -19.91 8.45
CA GLU A 58 6.08 -20.06 7.00
C GLU A 58 5.31 -18.91 6.37
N VAL A 59 6.01 -18.03 5.66
CA VAL A 59 5.38 -17.02 4.81
C VAL A 59 5.13 -17.66 3.45
N ASP A 60 3.92 -17.55 3.00
CA ASP A 60 3.50 -18.14 1.74
C ASP A 60 2.67 -17.12 0.95
N CYS A 61 3.04 -16.91 -0.32
CA CYS A 61 2.17 -16.26 -1.28
C CYS A 61 1.10 -17.23 -1.69
N LYS A 62 -0.15 -16.79 -1.65
CA LYS A 62 -1.26 -17.65 -2.03
C LYS A 62 -1.89 -17.12 -3.31
N MET A 63 -2.08 -18.05 -4.26
CA MET A 63 -2.96 -17.81 -5.40
C MET A 63 -4.40 -17.86 -4.92
N VAL A 64 -5.18 -16.88 -5.31
CA VAL A 64 -6.61 -16.80 -5.03
C VAL A 64 -7.38 -16.51 -6.31
N THR A 65 -8.58 -17.05 -6.42
CA THR A 65 -9.52 -16.63 -7.46
C THR A 65 -10.12 -15.28 -7.10
N LYS A 66 -10.72 -14.64 -8.08
CA LYS A 66 -11.46 -13.39 -7.87
C LYS A 66 -12.59 -13.57 -6.84
N GLU A 67 -13.32 -14.67 -6.92
CA GLU A 67 -14.40 -15.03 -6.01
C GLU A 67 -13.90 -15.18 -4.58
N GLU A 68 -12.79 -15.88 -4.38
CA GLU A 68 -12.17 -16.06 -3.06
C GLU A 68 -11.69 -14.74 -2.47
N PHE A 69 -11.13 -13.84 -3.30
CA PHE A 69 -10.62 -12.54 -2.86
C PHE A 69 -11.73 -11.62 -2.34
N PHE A 70 -12.93 -11.72 -2.90
CA PHE A 70 -14.10 -10.91 -2.50
C PHE A 70 -15.15 -11.71 -1.71
N ALA A 71 -14.81 -12.90 -1.21
CA ALA A 71 -15.69 -13.69 -0.37
C ALA A 71 -15.68 -13.18 1.08
N TYR A 72 -16.76 -12.54 1.49
CA TYR A 72 -16.97 -12.08 2.87
C TYR A 72 -18.47 -12.08 3.22
N SER A 73 -18.78 -12.33 4.48
CA SER A 73 -20.17 -12.39 5.00
C SER A 73 -20.48 -11.29 6.04
N ASP A 74 -19.45 -10.78 6.70
CA ASP A 74 -19.55 -9.80 7.77
C ASP A 74 -18.32 -8.87 7.75
N PHE A 75 -18.29 -7.87 8.62
CA PHE A 75 -17.21 -6.89 8.64
C PHE A 75 -15.83 -7.52 8.97
N ALA A 76 -15.77 -8.50 9.86
CA ALA A 76 -14.49 -9.11 10.21
C ALA A 76 -13.91 -9.86 9.02
N SER A 77 -14.72 -10.71 8.37
CA SER A 77 -14.31 -11.44 7.15
C SER A 77 -13.98 -10.46 6.01
N PHE A 78 -14.72 -9.38 5.84
CA PHE A 78 -14.45 -8.31 4.90
C PHE A 78 -13.09 -7.63 5.14
N ALA A 79 -12.79 -7.26 6.39
CA ALA A 79 -11.53 -6.62 6.74
C ALA A 79 -10.33 -7.56 6.53
N HIS A 80 -10.49 -8.85 6.84
CA HIS A 80 -9.46 -9.88 6.61
C HIS A 80 -9.26 -10.21 5.13
N SER A 81 -10.31 -10.19 4.30
CA SER A 81 -10.19 -10.50 2.86
C SER A 81 -9.49 -9.38 2.07
N ARG A 82 -9.49 -8.14 2.57
CA ARG A 82 -8.85 -7.02 1.89
C ARG A 82 -7.32 -7.13 1.93
N HIS A 83 -6.71 -7.40 0.82
CA HIS A 83 -5.26 -7.39 0.63
C HIS A 83 -4.82 -6.31 -0.36
N THR A 84 -3.55 -5.94 -0.33
CA THR A 84 -2.92 -5.18 -1.42
C THR A 84 -2.79 -6.09 -2.63
N SER A 85 -3.32 -5.67 -3.76
CA SER A 85 -3.15 -6.37 -5.04
C SER A 85 -2.42 -5.50 -6.04
N ARG A 86 -1.55 -6.11 -6.81
CA ARG A 86 -0.82 -5.53 -7.94
C ARG A 86 -1.21 -6.22 -9.26
N TRP A 87 -2.20 -7.11 -9.20
CA TRP A 87 -2.68 -7.91 -10.32
C TRP A 87 -3.95 -7.28 -10.86
N PHE A 88 -3.79 -6.41 -11.84
CA PHE A 88 -4.86 -5.64 -12.46
C PHE A 88 -5.15 -6.17 -13.87
N SER A 89 -6.43 -6.36 -14.19
CA SER A 89 -6.89 -6.63 -15.55
C SER A 89 -6.85 -5.35 -16.40
N ASP A 90 -6.96 -5.50 -17.71
CA ASP A 90 -6.99 -4.37 -18.65
C ASP A 90 -8.40 -3.70 -18.75
N GLU A 91 -9.35 -4.14 -17.92
CA GLU A 91 -10.69 -3.60 -17.91
C GLU A 91 -10.74 -2.17 -17.35
N GLU A 92 -11.46 -1.31 -18.03
CA GLU A 92 -11.67 0.09 -17.63
C GLU A 92 -12.57 0.21 -16.38
N ILE A 93 -12.23 1.17 -15.52
CA ILE A 93 -13.05 1.58 -14.39
C ILE A 93 -13.73 2.89 -14.76
N SER A 94 -15.06 2.93 -14.70
CA SER A 94 -15.82 4.15 -14.98
C SER A 94 -15.62 5.19 -13.88
N ASP A 95 -15.72 6.46 -14.23
CA ASP A 95 -15.67 7.56 -13.26
C ASP A 95 -16.85 7.47 -12.26
N GLU A 96 -17.98 6.92 -12.70
CA GLU A 96 -19.14 6.68 -11.82
C GLU A 96 -18.84 5.65 -10.73
N THR A 97 -18.09 4.61 -11.04
CA THR A 97 -17.63 3.64 -10.03
C THR A 97 -16.72 4.32 -9.00
N ILE A 98 -15.81 5.19 -9.45
CA ILE A 98 -14.94 5.95 -8.54
C ILE A 98 -15.76 6.90 -7.66
N LYS A 99 -16.81 7.56 -8.19
CA LYS A 99 -17.71 8.38 -7.37
C LYS A 99 -18.36 7.58 -6.25
N LYS A 100 -18.90 6.40 -6.54
CA LYS A 100 -19.48 5.51 -5.51
C LYS A 100 -18.45 5.10 -4.45
N VAL A 101 -17.22 4.84 -4.85
CA VAL A 101 -16.11 4.57 -3.91
C VAL A 101 -15.89 5.77 -2.98
N ILE A 102 -15.85 6.98 -3.52
CA ILE A 102 -15.61 8.19 -2.73
C ILE A 102 -16.82 8.54 -1.85
N GLU A 103 -18.05 8.32 -2.33
CA GLU A 103 -19.27 8.47 -1.51
C GLU A 103 -19.20 7.59 -0.27
N LEU A 104 -18.84 6.32 -0.42
CA LEU A 104 -18.66 5.42 0.71
C LEU A 104 -17.48 5.84 1.60
N ALA A 105 -16.36 6.24 1.01
CA ALA A 105 -15.19 6.70 1.76
C ALA A 105 -15.47 7.98 2.58
N ASN A 106 -16.40 8.83 2.16
CA ASN A 106 -16.80 10.04 2.88
C ASN A 106 -17.44 9.80 4.25
N THR A 107 -17.71 8.54 4.61
CA THR A 107 -18.13 8.17 5.98
C THR A 107 -16.98 8.25 6.98
N ALA A 108 -15.73 8.46 6.52
CA ALA A 108 -14.57 8.63 7.38
C ALA A 108 -14.74 9.84 8.31
N PRO A 109 -14.47 9.70 9.61
CA PRO A 109 -14.44 10.84 10.51
C PRO A 109 -13.23 11.75 10.21
N SER A 110 -13.32 13.00 10.64
CA SER A 110 -12.20 13.93 10.64
C SER A 110 -12.18 14.73 11.94
N ALA A 111 -11.02 15.16 12.37
CA ALA A 111 -10.89 15.95 13.59
C ALA A 111 -11.75 17.23 13.51
N CYS A 112 -12.61 17.46 14.50
CA CYS A 112 -13.61 18.54 14.52
C CYS A 112 -14.48 18.63 13.25
N ASN A 113 -14.65 17.51 12.55
CA ASN A 113 -15.37 17.44 11.27
C ASN A 113 -14.85 18.46 10.21
N ARG A 114 -13.54 18.71 10.20
CA ARG A 114 -12.93 19.69 9.26
C ARG A 114 -13.00 19.26 7.80
N GLN A 115 -13.07 17.96 7.52
CA GLN A 115 -13.21 17.41 6.17
C GLN A 115 -12.18 18.03 5.19
N SER A 116 -10.93 18.12 5.65
CA SER A 116 -9.83 18.76 4.90
C SER A 116 -9.33 17.93 3.72
N VAL A 117 -9.65 16.63 3.68
CA VAL A 117 -9.14 15.70 2.67
C VAL A 117 -9.74 15.97 1.29
N ARG A 118 -8.93 15.84 0.26
CA ARG A 118 -9.32 15.88 -1.15
C ARG A 118 -8.75 14.67 -1.88
N VAL A 119 -9.42 14.24 -2.94
CA VAL A 119 -8.95 13.14 -3.78
C VAL A 119 -8.91 13.59 -5.23
N LYS A 120 -7.76 13.42 -5.87
CA LYS A 120 -7.61 13.58 -7.32
C LYS A 120 -7.63 12.21 -7.97
N CYS A 121 -8.52 12.01 -8.93
CA CYS A 121 -8.51 10.81 -9.77
C CYS A 121 -7.81 11.12 -11.08
N VAL A 122 -6.74 10.39 -11.37
CA VAL A 122 -5.91 10.60 -12.56
C VAL A 122 -5.90 9.36 -13.44
N SER A 123 -6.03 9.55 -14.74
CA SER A 123 -6.02 8.48 -15.75
C SER A 123 -5.22 8.89 -16.99
N GLY A 124 -5.05 7.96 -17.93
CA GLY A 124 -4.38 8.20 -19.20
C GLY A 124 -2.92 8.64 -19.06
N GLU A 125 -2.47 9.51 -19.95
CA GLU A 125 -1.08 9.96 -20.03
C GLU A 125 -0.59 10.61 -18.73
N LYS A 126 -1.41 11.44 -18.08
CA LYS A 126 -1.06 12.11 -16.83
C LYS A 126 -0.77 11.11 -15.70
N LYS A 127 -1.57 10.04 -15.64
CA LYS A 127 -1.31 8.93 -14.70
C LYS A 127 0.06 8.30 -14.99
N ASN A 128 0.35 8.01 -16.26
CA ASN A 128 1.61 7.40 -16.66
C ASN A 128 2.82 8.31 -16.36
N GLU A 129 2.69 9.62 -16.59
CA GLU A 129 3.73 10.59 -16.23
C GLU A 129 4.02 10.58 -14.72
N ILE A 130 2.99 10.58 -13.87
CA ILE A 130 3.18 10.53 -12.41
C ILE A 130 3.82 9.22 -11.98
N LEU A 131 3.33 8.10 -12.50
CA LEU A 131 3.87 6.77 -12.17
C LEU A 131 5.32 6.60 -12.64
N GLY A 132 5.72 7.22 -13.75
CA GLY A 132 7.11 7.26 -14.20
C GLY A 132 8.05 8.05 -13.26
N LEU A 133 7.52 8.92 -12.42
CA LEU A 133 8.27 9.68 -11.41
C LEU A 133 8.21 9.03 -10.02
N GLN A 134 7.29 8.09 -9.80
CA GLN A 134 7.05 7.42 -8.52
C GLN A 134 7.79 6.09 -8.46
N ASN A 135 8.50 5.79 -7.37
CA ASN A 135 9.43 4.66 -7.29
C ASN A 135 8.80 3.31 -6.92
N GLY A 136 7.56 3.28 -6.41
CA GLY A 136 6.97 2.09 -5.79
C GLY A 136 6.06 1.25 -6.70
N ASN A 137 6.03 1.51 -8.03
CA ASN A 137 5.08 0.87 -8.94
C ASN A 137 5.72 -0.04 -9.99
N ARG A 138 7.00 -0.43 -9.81
CA ARG A 138 7.74 -1.27 -10.77
C ARG A 138 7.04 -2.61 -10.97
N GLY A 139 6.92 -3.04 -12.23
CA GLY A 139 6.33 -4.32 -12.61
C GLY A 139 4.80 -4.34 -12.72
N PHE A 140 4.09 -3.32 -12.20
CA PHE A 140 2.62 -3.28 -12.29
C PHE A 140 2.04 -1.89 -12.62
N GLY A 141 2.86 -0.84 -12.63
CA GLY A 141 2.40 0.54 -12.84
C GLY A 141 1.63 0.74 -14.15
N GLU A 142 2.04 0.09 -15.22
CA GLU A 142 1.38 0.15 -16.53
C GLU A 142 -0.05 -0.40 -16.51
N LYS A 143 -0.32 -1.36 -15.62
CA LYS A 143 -1.64 -1.99 -15.46
C LYS A 143 -2.58 -1.23 -14.52
N ILE A 144 -2.10 -0.20 -13.84
CA ILE A 144 -2.95 0.68 -13.04
C ILE A 144 -3.93 1.40 -13.97
N ASN A 145 -5.24 1.22 -13.75
CA ASN A 145 -6.27 1.87 -14.54
C ASN A 145 -6.51 3.32 -14.09
N LYS A 146 -6.72 3.53 -12.80
CA LYS A 146 -6.89 4.85 -12.17
C LYS A 146 -5.85 5.03 -11.07
N LEU A 147 -5.37 6.26 -10.92
CA LEU A 147 -4.50 6.65 -9.80
C LEU A 147 -5.28 7.65 -8.93
N LEU A 148 -5.61 7.26 -7.71
CA LEU A 148 -6.19 8.16 -6.73
C LEU A 148 -5.06 8.80 -5.92
N VAL A 149 -5.10 10.11 -5.80
CA VAL A 149 -4.14 10.87 -5.00
C VAL A 149 -4.88 11.53 -3.86
N VAL A 150 -4.59 11.07 -2.64
CA VAL A 150 -5.16 11.63 -1.42
C VAL A 150 -4.31 12.82 -1.00
N THR A 151 -4.97 13.94 -0.75
CA THR A 151 -4.35 15.18 -0.31
C THR A 151 -5.12 15.76 0.87
N PHE A 152 -4.55 16.71 1.60
CA PHE A 152 -5.32 17.54 2.53
C PHE A 152 -5.02 19.02 2.32
N LEU A 153 -5.98 19.86 2.71
CA LEU A 153 -5.86 21.32 2.68
C LEU A 153 -5.19 21.81 3.96
N GLN A 154 -3.98 22.30 3.85
CA GLN A 154 -3.17 22.79 4.97
C GLN A 154 -3.84 23.92 5.76
N PRO A 155 -4.58 24.89 5.15
CA PRO A 155 -5.24 25.94 5.91
C PRO A 155 -6.32 25.48 6.87
N SER A 156 -6.77 24.22 6.75
CA SER A 156 -7.69 23.62 7.71
C SER A 156 -7.04 23.35 9.09
N TRP A 157 -5.73 23.52 9.19
CA TRP A 157 -4.92 23.19 10.35
C TRP A 157 -4.04 24.38 10.75
N GLU A 158 -3.96 24.66 12.03
CA GLU A 158 -2.96 25.59 12.57
C GLU A 158 -1.56 25.00 12.40
N TYR A 159 -0.55 25.86 12.37
CA TYR A 159 0.81 25.49 11.99
C TYR A 159 1.42 24.39 12.87
N ASP A 160 1.08 24.36 14.14
CA ASP A 160 1.53 23.39 15.14
C ASP A 160 0.75 22.05 15.14
N ILE A 161 -0.39 21.98 14.40
CA ILE A 161 -1.25 20.78 14.32
C ILE A 161 -1.24 20.16 12.90
N GLN A 162 -0.24 20.46 12.09
CA GLN A 162 -0.17 19.91 10.71
C GLN A 162 -0.19 18.39 10.65
N SER A 163 0.32 17.68 11.68
CA SER A 163 0.26 16.24 11.79
C SER A 163 -1.17 15.69 11.77
N ALA A 164 -2.16 16.46 12.21
CA ALA A 164 -3.56 16.06 12.18
C ALA A 164 -4.13 15.95 10.75
N GLY A 165 -3.63 16.74 9.80
CA GLY A 165 -3.98 16.62 8.38
C GLY A 165 -3.51 15.27 7.79
N TYR A 166 -2.31 14.83 8.16
CA TYR A 166 -1.81 13.50 7.76
C TYR A 166 -2.59 12.37 8.42
N LEU A 167 -2.97 12.55 9.70
CA LEU A 167 -3.80 11.56 10.42
C LEU A 167 -5.18 11.41 9.75
N ASP A 168 -5.88 12.51 9.49
CA ASP A 168 -7.16 12.49 8.79
C ASP A 168 -7.04 11.87 7.39
N ALA A 169 -5.98 12.21 6.64
CA ALA A 169 -5.72 11.61 5.33
C ALA A 169 -5.46 10.10 5.43
N GLY A 170 -4.79 9.64 6.48
CA GLY A 170 -4.58 8.21 6.74
C GLY A 170 -5.89 7.48 7.04
N ILE A 171 -6.74 8.03 7.90
CA ILE A 171 -8.08 7.49 8.21
C ILE A 171 -8.93 7.42 6.94
N TYR A 172 -8.97 8.51 6.18
CA TYR A 172 -9.72 8.58 4.93
C TYR A 172 -9.17 7.59 3.87
N THR A 173 -7.85 7.44 3.79
CA THR A 173 -7.21 6.45 2.90
C THR A 173 -7.69 5.04 3.23
N MET A 174 -7.77 4.67 4.51
CA MET A 174 -8.26 3.33 4.87
C MET A 174 -9.71 3.12 4.46
N ASN A 175 -10.57 4.15 4.61
CA ASN A 175 -11.93 4.10 4.11
C ASN A 175 -11.99 3.94 2.58
N ILE A 176 -11.13 4.64 1.82
CA ILE A 176 -11.01 4.42 0.37
C ILE A 176 -10.68 2.96 0.07
N LEU A 177 -9.70 2.36 0.78
CA LEU A 177 -9.29 0.97 0.54
C LEU A 177 -10.44 -0.01 0.82
N TYR A 178 -11.22 0.22 1.88
CA TYR A 178 -12.43 -0.57 2.15
C TYR A 178 -13.50 -0.34 1.08
N ALA A 179 -13.74 0.89 0.67
CA ALA A 179 -14.72 1.21 -0.36
C ALA A 179 -14.35 0.59 -1.72
N LEU A 180 -13.05 0.61 -2.09
CA LEU A 180 -12.54 -0.07 -3.29
C LEU A 180 -12.80 -1.58 -3.21
N HIS A 181 -12.46 -2.21 -2.08
CA HIS A 181 -12.68 -3.64 -1.89
C HIS A 181 -14.17 -4.00 -1.92
N TYR A 182 -15.02 -3.19 -1.29
CA TYR A 182 -16.48 -3.35 -1.35
C TYR A 182 -17.03 -3.31 -2.77
N HIS A 183 -16.49 -2.42 -3.61
CA HIS A 183 -16.85 -2.33 -5.04
C HIS A 183 -16.05 -3.29 -5.93
N GLN A 184 -15.44 -4.33 -5.36
CA GLN A 184 -14.69 -5.37 -6.07
C GLN A 184 -13.56 -4.81 -6.94
N LEU A 185 -12.88 -3.78 -6.45
CA LEU A 185 -11.70 -3.21 -7.07
C LEU A 185 -10.44 -3.57 -6.27
N CYS A 186 -9.37 -3.83 -7.00
CA CYS A 186 -8.05 -4.05 -6.46
C CYS A 186 -7.31 -2.73 -6.25
N ALA A 187 -6.49 -2.66 -5.20
CA ALA A 187 -5.75 -1.46 -4.88
C ALA A 187 -4.35 -1.77 -4.33
N CYS A 188 -3.41 -0.89 -4.67
CA CYS A 188 -2.09 -0.83 -4.08
C CYS A 188 -1.77 0.60 -3.66
N THR A 189 -1.51 0.79 -2.36
CA THR A 189 -1.02 2.08 -1.85
C THR A 189 0.44 2.30 -2.23
N LEU A 190 0.75 3.51 -2.67
CA LEU A 190 2.07 3.98 -3.02
C LEU A 190 2.40 5.21 -2.17
N ASN A 191 3.65 5.36 -1.80
CA ASN A 191 4.07 6.55 -1.06
C ASN A 191 4.01 7.81 -1.93
N ALA A 192 3.91 8.98 -1.28
CA ALA A 192 3.94 10.28 -1.93
C ALA A 192 5.36 10.88 -1.98
N HIS A 193 6.38 10.04 -1.85
CA HIS A 193 7.77 10.49 -1.93
C HIS A 193 8.23 10.59 -3.38
N PHE A 194 8.70 11.77 -3.74
CA PHE A 194 9.31 12.07 -5.05
C PHE A 194 10.68 12.72 -4.85
N GLU A 195 11.56 12.52 -5.81
CA GLU A 195 12.79 13.31 -5.86
C GLU A 195 12.46 14.80 -5.92
N VAL A 196 13.21 15.63 -5.20
CA VAL A 196 12.96 17.07 -5.07
C VAL A 196 12.74 17.76 -6.43
N LYS A 197 13.54 17.37 -7.45
CA LYS A 197 13.42 17.90 -8.83
C LYS A 197 12.07 17.60 -9.49
N ASN A 198 11.34 16.57 -9.02
CA ASN A 198 10.09 16.09 -9.61
C ASN A 198 8.83 16.65 -8.90
N ILE A 199 8.97 17.20 -7.70
CA ILE A 199 7.85 17.66 -6.88
C ILE A 199 6.99 18.69 -7.64
N SER A 200 7.62 19.73 -8.19
CA SER A 200 6.91 20.79 -8.93
C SER A 200 6.17 20.23 -10.17
N LYS A 201 6.77 19.25 -10.86
CA LYS A 201 6.12 18.61 -12.01
C LYS A 201 4.87 17.84 -11.58
N VAL A 202 4.96 17.07 -10.50
CA VAL A 202 3.80 16.32 -9.95
C VAL A 202 2.70 17.28 -9.51
N GLN A 203 3.05 18.37 -8.83
CA GLN A 203 2.08 19.39 -8.42
C GLN A 203 1.36 20.04 -9.61
N GLN A 204 2.08 20.33 -10.70
CA GLN A 204 1.50 20.87 -11.94
C GLN A 204 0.56 19.87 -12.62
N ILE A 205 0.96 18.59 -12.77
CA ILE A 205 0.12 17.55 -13.38
C ILE A 205 -1.17 17.40 -12.58
N LEU A 206 -1.08 17.37 -11.26
CA LEU A 206 -2.21 17.20 -10.34
C LEU A 206 -3.03 18.49 -10.17
N LYS A 207 -2.55 19.63 -10.67
CA LYS A 207 -3.13 20.97 -10.44
C LYS A 207 -3.37 21.24 -8.95
N LEU A 208 -2.39 20.92 -8.12
CA LEU A 208 -2.47 21.19 -6.69
C LEU A 208 -2.34 22.69 -6.43
N SER A 209 -3.14 23.18 -5.49
CA SER A 209 -2.87 24.51 -4.92
C SER A 209 -1.61 24.47 -4.06
N PRO A 210 -0.92 25.59 -3.84
CA PRO A 210 0.25 25.65 -2.95
C PRO A 210 -0.03 25.19 -1.51
N LEU A 211 -1.30 25.17 -1.12
CA LEU A 211 -1.77 24.82 0.22
C LEU A 211 -2.34 23.38 0.28
N GLU A 212 -2.25 22.62 -0.80
CA GLU A 212 -2.73 21.24 -0.88
C GLU A 212 -1.55 20.27 -0.81
N VAL A 213 -1.53 19.43 0.21
CA VAL A 213 -0.42 18.51 0.53
C VAL A 213 -0.78 17.07 0.10
N PRO A 214 -0.07 16.48 -0.87
CA PRO A 214 -0.27 15.08 -1.23
C PRO A 214 0.29 14.15 -0.15
N THR A 215 -0.46 13.10 0.20
CA THR A 215 -0.11 12.17 1.29
C THR A 215 0.05 10.73 0.83
N VAL A 216 -0.88 10.22 0.03
CA VAL A 216 -0.89 8.83 -0.44
C VAL A 216 -1.34 8.78 -1.88
N PHE A 217 -0.69 7.93 -2.65
CA PHE A 217 -1.12 7.53 -3.99
C PHE A 217 -1.70 6.12 -3.92
N ILE A 218 -2.79 5.86 -4.64
CA ILE A 218 -3.44 4.55 -4.67
C ILE A 218 -3.63 4.16 -6.13
N GLY A 219 -2.86 3.15 -6.57
CA GLY A 219 -3.09 2.51 -7.86
C GLY A 219 -4.32 1.62 -7.77
N VAL A 220 -5.26 1.79 -8.68
CA VAL A 220 -6.54 1.08 -8.71
C VAL A 220 -6.72 0.40 -10.06
N GLY A 221 -7.25 -0.83 -10.04
CA GLY A 221 -7.59 -1.61 -11.21
C GLY A 221 -8.68 -2.64 -10.89
N LYS A 222 -9.28 -3.22 -11.93
CA LYS A 222 -10.15 -4.37 -11.74
C LYS A 222 -9.31 -5.63 -11.49
N PRO A 223 -9.83 -6.61 -10.75
CA PRO A 223 -9.12 -7.86 -10.46
C PRO A 223 -8.90 -8.70 -11.73
N MET A 224 -7.81 -9.44 -11.77
CA MET A 224 -7.66 -10.58 -12.67
C MET A 224 -8.43 -11.79 -12.09
N GLU A 225 -8.77 -12.76 -12.93
CA GLU A 225 -9.44 -14.01 -12.51
C GLU A 225 -8.62 -14.80 -11.46
N LYS A 226 -7.30 -14.74 -11.57
CA LYS A 226 -6.37 -15.31 -10.58
C LYS A 226 -5.35 -14.26 -10.20
N MET A 227 -5.10 -14.13 -8.92
CA MET A 227 -4.19 -13.13 -8.37
C MET A 227 -3.27 -13.76 -7.34
N MET A 228 -2.00 -13.39 -7.39
CA MET A 228 -1.08 -13.67 -6.30
C MET A 228 -1.15 -12.53 -5.29
N ILE A 229 -1.41 -12.84 -4.05
CA ILE A 229 -1.45 -11.88 -2.95
C ILE A 229 -0.43 -12.26 -1.89
N ALA A 230 0.32 -11.28 -1.41
CA ALA A 230 1.19 -11.48 -0.27
C ALA A 230 0.35 -11.67 0.99
N LYS A 231 0.71 -12.62 1.81
CA LYS A 231 0.08 -12.89 3.11
C LYS A 231 0.17 -11.67 4.03
N SER A 232 1.32 -10.98 3.99
CA SER A 232 1.58 -9.75 4.75
C SER A 232 1.24 -9.93 6.22
N GLU A 233 1.93 -10.85 6.88
CA GLU A 233 1.68 -11.17 8.28
C GLU A 233 1.69 -9.93 9.17
N ARG A 234 0.96 -10.00 10.26
CA ARG A 234 0.86 -8.92 11.25
C ARG A 234 1.55 -9.34 12.52
N ILE A 235 2.21 -8.39 13.16
CA ILE A 235 2.73 -8.59 14.52
C ILE A 235 1.57 -8.94 15.47
N GLY A 236 1.83 -9.76 16.47
CA GLY A 236 0.84 -10.21 17.44
C GLY A 236 0.25 -9.06 18.25
N VAL A 237 -0.94 -9.28 18.74
CA VAL A 237 -1.70 -8.28 19.52
C VAL A 237 -0.95 -7.82 20.75
N GLU A 238 -0.16 -8.69 21.36
CA GLU A 238 0.65 -8.42 22.56
C GLU A 238 1.76 -7.38 22.31
N SER A 239 2.22 -7.29 21.04
CA SER A 239 3.21 -6.28 20.63
C SER A 239 2.60 -4.90 20.44
N VAL A 240 1.28 -4.84 20.21
CA VAL A 240 0.55 -3.60 19.89
C VAL A 240 -0.21 -3.06 21.09
N LEU A 241 -0.82 -3.96 21.90
CA LEU A 241 -1.71 -3.58 23.01
C LEU A 241 -1.01 -3.70 24.35
N LYS A 242 -1.13 -2.66 25.17
CA LYS A 242 -0.73 -2.67 26.58
C LYS A 242 -1.88 -2.13 27.42
N PHE A 243 -2.24 -2.87 28.45
CA PHE A 243 -3.17 -2.40 29.48
C PHE A 243 -2.38 -1.63 30.55
N ILE A 244 -2.84 -0.43 30.84
CA ILE A 244 -2.25 0.43 31.89
C ILE A 244 -3.38 0.67 32.89
N GLY A 245 -3.22 0.05 34.08
CA GLY A 245 -4.16 0.18 35.19
C GLY A 245 -3.62 1.11 36.29
#